data_d246ec552316b72f15df6bae22678a6d
#
_entry.id   d246ec552316b72f15df6bae22678a6d
#
_cell.length_a   1.000
_cell.length_b   1.000
_cell.length_c   1.000
_cell.angle_alpha   90.00
_cell.angle_beta   90.00
_cell.angle_gamma   90.00
#
_symmetry.space_group_name_H-M   'P 1'
#
loop_
_entity.id
_entity.type
_entity.pdbx_description
1 polymer ?
#
loop_
_entity_poly.entity_id
_entity_poly.type
_entity_poly.pdbx_seq_one_letter_code
_entity_poly.pdbx_strand_id
1 'polypeptide(L)'
;MKVAQHTTYNKNNITLNITEIAKPSITDKQVLVKVTAAGVNPLDNMISRGEVKMIVPYKLPQTAGNEVVGIVESIGKKVDNFQVGNRVFGRLPLDHIGAFAEYVAVDSQALAKVPDYLSDEEAATVPLTALTIMQALDLMGAQAGKTIFISGGTGGVGGMAIPIAKAKGLKVITNGSGDSAERVLNLGADRFIDYKTEDYTKTVSEVDYVLDTLGGAETEKQMSIMKKGGHLVSLRAMPNGAFAKRMNLPKWK
;
A
#
# COMPACT_ATOMS: atom_id res chain seq x y z
N MET A 1 4.86 25.51 -11.58
CA MET A 1 5.12 24.09 -11.78
C MET A 1 3.85 23.36 -12.20
N LYS A 2 3.98 22.36 -13.06
CA LYS A 2 2.84 21.52 -13.48
C LYS A 2 2.43 20.54 -12.39
N VAL A 3 1.13 20.36 -12.21
CA VAL A 3 0.52 19.43 -11.26
C VAL A 3 -0.71 18.78 -11.85
N ALA A 4 -1.05 17.57 -11.34
CA ALA A 4 -2.31 16.90 -11.63
C ALA A 4 -3.24 17.00 -10.41
N GLN A 5 -4.41 17.63 -10.55
CA GLN A 5 -5.29 17.96 -9.44
C GLN A 5 -6.68 17.32 -9.56
N HIS A 6 -7.21 16.90 -8.44
CA HIS A 6 -8.64 16.68 -8.27
C HIS A 6 -9.32 18.04 -8.09
N THR A 7 -10.29 18.35 -8.94
CA THR A 7 -11.14 19.56 -8.82
C THR A 7 -12.52 19.24 -8.28
N THR A 8 -12.94 17.99 -8.41
CA THR A 8 -14.22 17.46 -7.90
C THR A 8 -14.04 16.00 -7.46
N TYR A 9 -14.90 15.54 -6.56
CA TYR A 9 -15.05 14.11 -6.31
C TYR A 9 -16.03 13.51 -7.32
N ASN A 10 -15.62 12.45 -8.03
CA ASN A 10 -16.47 11.79 -9.01
C ASN A 10 -16.34 10.27 -8.92
N LYS A 11 -17.44 9.58 -8.61
CA LYS A 11 -17.47 8.13 -8.48
C LYS A 11 -17.37 7.38 -9.81
N ASN A 12 -17.84 7.99 -10.89
CA ASN A 12 -18.03 7.32 -12.18
C ASN A 12 -16.95 7.67 -13.20
N ASN A 13 -16.32 8.84 -13.07
CA ASN A 13 -15.29 9.30 -14.00
C ASN A 13 -14.16 9.97 -13.23
N ILE A 14 -13.07 9.24 -13.03
CA ILE A 14 -11.88 9.74 -12.35
C ILE A 14 -11.04 10.50 -13.38
N THR A 15 -11.00 11.82 -13.22
CA THR A 15 -10.17 12.70 -14.04
C THR A 15 -9.31 13.59 -13.16
N LEU A 16 -8.07 13.81 -13.57
CA LEU A 16 -7.18 14.80 -13.01
C LEU A 16 -6.98 15.93 -14.00
N ASN A 17 -7.07 17.16 -13.51
CA ASN A 17 -6.82 18.33 -14.34
C ASN A 17 -5.34 18.72 -14.23
N ILE A 18 -4.67 18.82 -15.37
CA ILE A 18 -3.32 19.35 -15.42
C ILE A 18 -3.40 20.87 -15.38
N THR A 19 -2.71 21.46 -14.41
CA THR A 19 -2.65 22.92 -14.22
C THR A 19 -1.27 23.37 -13.76
N GLU A 20 -1.06 24.67 -13.68
CA GLU A 20 0.17 25.25 -13.15
C GLU A 20 -0.11 25.98 -11.85
N ILE A 21 0.73 25.74 -10.85
CA ILE A 21 0.71 26.41 -9.56
C ILE A 21 2.10 26.89 -9.19
N ALA A 22 2.21 27.74 -8.17
CA ALA A 22 3.49 28.14 -7.61
C ALA A 22 4.25 26.92 -7.05
N LYS A 23 5.57 26.93 -7.16
CA LYS A 23 6.43 25.93 -6.50
C LYS A 23 6.24 26.04 -4.98
N PRO A 24 6.07 24.92 -4.25
CA PRO A 24 5.83 24.99 -2.81
C PRO A 24 7.06 25.51 -2.06
N SER A 25 6.83 26.33 -1.03
CA SER A 25 7.82 26.63 -0.01
C SER A 25 7.88 25.50 1.01
N ILE A 26 9.06 25.33 1.63
CA ILE A 26 9.26 24.32 2.67
C ILE A 26 9.34 24.96 4.06
N THR A 27 8.91 24.23 5.07
CA THR A 27 9.13 24.55 6.47
C THR A 27 10.51 24.09 6.95
N ASP A 28 10.88 24.42 8.18
CA ASP A 28 12.17 24.02 8.77
C ASP A 28 12.40 22.50 8.77
N LYS A 29 11.35 21.67 8.80
CA LYS A 29 11.43 20.20 8.88
C LYS A 29 11.21 19.50 7.55
N GLN A 30 10.93 20.25 6.49
CA GLN A 30 10.58 19.67 5.19
C GLN A 30 11.76 19.68 4.22
N VAL A 31 11.66 18.79 3.26
CA VAL A 31 12.52 18.66 2.10
C VAL A 31 11.69 19.04 0.87
N LEU A 32 12.24 19.84 -0.02
CA LEU A 32 11.69 20.03 -1.35
C LEU A 32 12.26 18.96 -2.28
N VAL A 33 11.38 18.13 -2.80
CA VAL A 33 11.75 17.05 -3.71
C VAL A 33 11.36 17.44 -5.13
N LYS A 34 12.32 17.41 -6.06
CA LYS A 34 12.07 17.42 -7.50
C LYS A 34 11.65 16.00 -7.88
N VAL A 35 10.41 15.82 -8.26
CA VAL A 35 9.82 14.51 -8.55
C VAL A 35 10.37 13.94 -9.85
N THR A 36 10.85 12.70 -9.81
CA THR A 36 11.29 11.94 -10.99
C THR A 36 10.33 10.80 -11.34
N ALA A 37 9.68 10.21 -10.32
CA ALA A 37 8.63 9.23 -10.51
C ALA A 37 7.62 9.27 -9.34
N ALA A 38 6.40 8.82 -9.58
CA ALA A 38 5.36 8.69 -8.57
C ALA A 38 4.51 7.45 -8.84
N GLY A 39 4.27 6.65 -7.80
CA GLY A 39 3.43 5.46 -7.90
C GLY A 39 1.94 5.81 -7.95
N VAL A 40 1.19 5.04 -8.72
CA VAL A 40 -0.28 5.13 -8.78
C VAL A 40 -0.90 3.94 -8.06
N ASN A 41 -1.76 4.20 -7.11
CA ASN A 41 -2.33 3.19 -6.22
C ASN A 41 -3.88 3.21 -6.23
N PRO A 42 -4.54 2.12 -5.83
CA PRO A 42 -5.98 2.12 -5.61
C PRO A 42 -6.46 3.24 -4.67
N LEU A 43 -5.61 3.66 -3.72
CA LEU A 43 -5.90 4.76 -2.81
C LEU A 43 -6.12 6.09 -3.54
N ASP A 44 -5.34 6.37 -4.60
CA ASP A 44 -5.50 7.58 -5.42
C ASP A 44 -6.91 7.63 -6.04
N ASN A 45 -7.39 6.48 -6.53
CA ASN A 45 -8.75 6.36 -7.05
C ASN A 45 -9.82 6.50 -5.95
N MET A 46 -9.60 5.94 -4.76
CA MET A 46 -10.52 6.09 -3.62
C MET A 46 -10.63 7.56 -3.18
N ILE A 47 -9.52 8.30 -3.19
CA ILE A 47 -9.50 9.73 -2.94
C ILE A 47 -10.31 10.47 -4.00
N SER A 48 -10.06 10.19 -5.28
CA SER A 48 -10.78 10.82 -6.41
C SER A 48 -12.29 10.59 -6.35
N ARG A 49 -12.72 9.42 -5.87
CA ARG A 49 -14.15 9.09 -5.67
C ARG A 49 -14.75 9.68 -4.40
N GLY A 50 -13.92 10.25 -3.51
CA GLY A 50 -14.36 10.75 -2.21
C GLY A 50 -14.66 9.65 -1.18
N GLU A 51 -14.20 8.42 -1.40
CA GLU A 51 -14.43 7.28 -0.50
C GLU A 51 -13.72 7.44 0.86
N VAL A 52 -12.60 8.18 0.87
CA VAL A 52 -11.84 8.47 2.10
C VAL A 52 -12.17 9.83 2.73
N LYS A 53 -13.17 10.55 2.21
CA LYS A 53 -13.53 11.91 2.64
C LYS A 53 -13.90 12.01 4.12
N MET A 54 -14.43 10.95 4.71
CA MET A 54 -14.75 10.90 6.13
C MET A 54 -13.50 10.83 7.02
N ILE A 55 -12.39 10.31 6.49
CA ILE A 55 -11.11 10.20 7.21
C ILE A 55 -10.28 11.46 6.98
N VAL A 56 -10.17 11.89 5.72
CA VAL A 56 -9.43 13.10 5.32
C VAL A 56 -10.27 13.91 4.33
N PRO A 57 -10.89 15.00 4.80
CA PRO A 57 -11.66 15.90 3.93
C PRO A 57 -10.74 16.87 3.20
N TYR A 58 -10.28 16.52 1.99
CA TYR A 58 -9.45 17.41 1.20
C TYR A 58 -10.20 18.67 0.77
N LYS A 59 -9.51 19.81 0.83
CA LYS A 59 -9.96 21.05 0.17
C LYS A 59 -9.58 20.98 -1.30
N LEU A 60 -10.57 21.07 -2.18
CA LEU A 60 -10.37 21.07 -3.62
C LEU A 60 -10.12 22.50 -4.16
N PRO A 61 -9.27 22.70 -5.18
CA PRO A 61 -8.48 21.68 -5.87
C PRO A 61 -7.34 21.12 -5.03
N GLN A 62 -7.10 19.80 -5.10
CA GLN A 62 -6.04 19.08 -4.39
C GLN A 62 -5.11 18.39 -5.37
N THR A 63 -3.81 18.61 -5.28
CA THR A 63 -2.81 17.87 -6.04
C THR A 63 -2.82 16.40 -5.61
N ALA A 64 -2.91 15.49 -6.57
CA ALA A 64 -2.99 14.06 -6.35
C ALA A 64 -1.62 13.41 -6.10
N GLY A 65 -1.63 12.12 -5.73
CA GLY A 65 -0.44 11.28 -5.58
C GLY A 65 -0.01 11.09 -4.12
N ASN A 66 0.16 9.83 -3.74
CA ASN A 66 0.41 9.41 -2.35
C ASN A 66 1.84 8.95 -2.10
N GLU A 67 2.62 8.69 -3.13
CA GLU A 67 4.03 8.27 -2.98
C GLU A 67 4.90 8.89 -4.07
N VAL A 68 6.16 9.13 -3.73
CA VAL A 68 7.09 9.92 -4.52
C VAL A 68 8.48 9.29 -4.54
N VAL A 69 9.15 9.46 -5.66
CA VAL A 69 10.60 9.33 -5.81
C VAL A 69 11.11 10.63 -6.44
N GLY A 70 12.28 11.07 -6.02
CA GLY A 70 12.88 12.25 -6.63
C GLY A 70 14.22 12.64 -6.00
N ILE A 71 14.67 13.81 -6.40
CA ILE A 71 15.94 14.39 -5.97
C ILE A 71 15.67 15.53 -4.99
N VAL A 72 16.36 15.55 -3.87
CA VAL A 72 16.33 16.66 -2.91
C VAL A 72 16.87 17.92 -3.57
N GLU A 73 16.03 18.94 -3.71
CA GLU A 73 16.41 20.24 -4.28
C GLU A 73 16.77 21.27 -3.20
N SER A 74 16.06 21.24 -2.08
CA SER A 74 16.39 22.06 -0.91
C SER A 74 15.90 21.40 0.37
N ILE A 75 16.49 21.78 1.49
CA ILE A 75 16.18 21.26 2.83
C ILE A 75 15.86 22.37 3.80
N GLY A 76 14.95 22.12 4.73
CA GLY A 76 14.65 23.01 5.85
C GLY A 76 15.77 23.04 6.89
N LYS A 77 15.82 24.10 7.70
CA LYS A 77 16.92 24.38 8.66
C LYS A 77 17.11 23.29 9.73
N LYS A 78 16.07 22.45 9.98
CA LYS A 78 16.08 21.38 10.99
C LYS A 78 16.17 19.99 10.37
N VAL A 79 16.48 19.90 9.09
CA VAL A 79 16.70 18.64 8.38
C VAL A 79 18.19 18.32 8.42
N ASP A 80 18.54 17.20 9.02
CA ASP A 80 19.92 16.73 9.21
C ASP A 80 20.20 15.37 8.56
N ASN A 81 19.13 14.65 8.18
CA ASN A 81 19.20 13.30 7.61
C ASN A 81 19.32 13.26 6.08
N PHE A 82 19.19 14.41 5.39
CA PHE A 82 19.31 14.53 3.94
C PHE A 82 20.17 15.71 3.52
N GLN A 83 20.68 15.63 2.28
CA GLN A 83 21.44 16.69 1.61
C GLN A 83 20.86 16.92 0.22
N VAL A 84 21.04 18.13 -0.32
CA VAL A 84 20.71 18.45 -1.72
C VAL A 84 21.41 17.45 -2.65
N GLY A 85 20.69 16.95 -3.63
CA GLY A 85 21.14 15.91 -4.55
C GLY A 85 20.89 14.46 -4.10
N ASN A 86 20.46 14.21 -2.85
CA ASN A 86 20.10 12.85 -2.46
C ASN A 86 18.86 12.37 -3.25
N ARG A 87 18.91 11.10 -3.72
CA ARG A 87 17.73 10.40 -4.21
C ARG A 87 16.91 9.90 -3.04
N VAL A 88 15.64 10.28 -3.01
CA VAL A 88 14.73 9.95 -1.91
C VAL A 88 13.42 9.39 -2.42
N PHE A 89 12.79 8.56 -1.61
CA PHE A 89 11.46 8.06 -1.85
C PHE A 89 10.65 8.07 -0.54
N GLY A 90 9.33 8.06 -0.67
CA GLY A 90 8.49 8.01 0.51
C GLY A 90 7.00 7.96 0.19
N ARG A 91 6.24 7.49 1.16
CA ARG A 91 4.79 7.58 1.15
C ARG A 91 4.39 8.86 1.87
N LEU A 92 3.67 9.73 1.17
CA LEU A 92 3.22 11.00 1.72
C LEU A 92 2.12 10.77 2.78
N PRO A 93 2.11 11.55 3.89
CA PRO A 93 0.99 11.55 4.83
C PRO A 93 -0.34 11.84 4.12
N LEU A 94 -1.43 11.19 4.55
CA LEU A 94 -2.74 11.33 3.89
C LEU A 94 -3.26 12.77 3.86
N ASP A 95 -2.93 13.56 4.86
CA ASP A 95 -3.31 14.98 4.96
C ASP A 95 -2.40 15.91 4.14
N HIS A 96 -1.30 15.41 3.57
CA HIS A 96 -0.29 16.17 2.82
C HIS A 96 0.14 15.43 1.55
N ILE A 97 -0.82 14.95 0.76
CA ILE A 97 -0.56 14.31 -0.55
C ILE A 97 -0.19 15.35 -1.60
N GLY A 98 0.38 14.92 -2.73
CA GLY A 98 0.69 15.83 -3.84
C GLY A 98 1.88 15.41 -4.71
N ALA A 99 2.13 14.10 -4.82
CA ALA A 99 3.26 13.56 -5.59
C ALA A 99 3.09 13.66 -7.11
N PHE A 100 1.87 13.87 -7.64
CA PHE A 100 1.64 14.06 -9.08
C PHE A 100 1.90 15.51 -9.48
N ALA A 101 3.14 15.93 -9.30
CA ALA A 101 3.64 17.29 -9.49
C ALA A 101 5.12 17.27 -9.89
N GLU A 102 5.64 18.38 -10.42
CA GLU A 102 7.09 18.50 -10.67
C GLU A 102 7.91 18.62 -9.37
N TYR A 103 7.29 19.17 -8.31
CA TYR A 103 7.90 19.32 -6.98
C TYR A 103 6.88 19.08 -5.88
N VAL A 104 7.36 18.51 -4.78
CA VAL A 104 6.55 18.33 -3.57
C VAL A 104 7.37 18.66 -2.31
N ALA A 105 6.74 19.35 -1.35
CA ALA A 105 7.31 19.59 -0.02
C ALA A 105 6.90 18.44 0.90
N VAL A 106 7.87 17.73 1.47
CA VAL A 106 7.64 16.51 2.26
C VAL A 106 8.35 16.64 3.61
N ASP A 107 7.71 16.22 4.70
CA ASP A 107 8.38 16.08 5.99
C ASP A 107 9.54 15.09 5.87
N SER A 108 10.72 15.46 6.36
CA SER A 108 11.92 14.64 6.24
C SER A 108 11.76 13.24 6.88
N GLN A 109 10.88 13.09 7.86
CA GLN A 109 10.61 11.79 8.50
C GLN A 109 9.77 10.85 7.62
N ALA A 110 9.09 11.36 6.59
CA ALA A 110 8.32 10.55 5.64
C ALA A 110 9.17 10.06 4.45
N LEU A 111 10.45 10.38 4.42
CA LEU A 111 11.38 10.05 3.35
C LEU A 111 12.48 9.08 3.80
N ALA A 112 12.96 8.28 2.86
CA ALA A 112 14.17 7.48 2.97
C ALA A 112 15.05 7.67 1.72
N LYS A 113 16.33 7.29 1.79
CA LYS A 113 17.20 7.27 0.62
C LYS A 113 16.84 6.08 -0.27
N VAL A 114 16.77 6.32 -1.57
CA VAL A 114 16.58 5.24 -2.56
C VAL A 114 17.86 4.40 -2.61
N PRO A 115 17.78 3.07 -2.49
CA PRO A 115 18.92 2.18 -2.74
C PRO A 115 19.46 2.34 -4.16
N ASP A 116 20.79 2.31 -4.33
CA ASP A 116 21.44 2.59 -5.62
C ASP A 116 21.08 1.58 -6.72
N TYR A 117 20.68 0.37 -6.35
CA TYR A 117 20.31 -0.70 -7.28
C TYR A 117 18.88 -0.57 -7.85
N LEU A 118 18.04 0.35 -7.33
CA LEU A 118 16.70 0.58 -7.85
C LEU A 118 16.69 1.74 -8.84
N SER A 119 15.99 1.59 -9.95
CA SER A 119 15.59 2.72 -10.80
C SER A 119 14.55 3.59 -10.06
N ASP A 120 14.27 4.79 -10.58
CA ASP A 120 13.25 5.66 -9.98
C ASP A 120 11.84 5.05 -10.13
N GLU A 121 11.57 4.39 -11.27
CA GLU A 121 10.31 3.70 -11.53
C GLU A 121 10.10 2.51 -10.59
N GLU A 122 11.14 1.70 -10.37
CA GLU A 122 11.09 0.60 -9.40
C GLU A 122 10.89 1.13 -7.98
N ALA A 123 11.67 2.14 -7.59
CA ALA A 123 11.56 2.77 -6.27
C ALA A 123 10.18 3.38 -6.01
N ALA A 124 9.50 3.92 -7.04
CA ALA A 124 8.17 4.50 -6.92
C ALA A 124 7.07 3.48 -6.59
N THR A 125 7.32 2.18 -6.75
CA THR A 125 6.35 1.11 -6.43
C THR A 125 6.43 0.62 -4.99
N VAL A 126 7.44 1.05 -4.24
CA VAL A 126 7.81 0.46 -2.94
C VAL A 126 7.13 1.11 -1.74
N PRO A 127 7.13 2.42 -1.54
CA PRO A 127 6.82 3.02 -0.24
C PRO A 127 5.44 2.67 0.29
N LEU A 128 4.40 2.85 -0.51
CA LEU A 128 3.03 2.61 -0.05
C LEU A 128 2.77 1.12 0.17
N THR A 129 3.17 0.27 -0.78
CA THR A 129 2.92 -1.17 -0.72
C THR A 129 3.72 -1.84 0.40
N ALA A 130 5.02 -1.55 0.51
CA ALA A 130 5.87 -2.14 1.54
C ALA A 130 5.47 -1.70 2.95
N LEU A 131 5.20 -0.41 3.18
CA LEU A 131 4.73 0.08 4.48
C LEU A 131 3.39 -0.53 4.87
N THR A 132 2.46 -0.68 3.93
CA THR A 132 1.17 -1.35 4.17
C THR A 132 1.37 -2.78 4.65
N ILE A 133 2.28 -3.52 4.01
CA ILE A 133 2.57 -4.91 4.35
C ILE A 133 3.26 -5.02 5.71
N MET A 134 4.29 -4.19 5.95
CA MET A 134 5.00 -4.17 7.22
C MET A 134 4.06 -3.88 8.39
N GLN A 135 3.21 -2.87 8.26
CA GLN A 135 2.18 -2.53 9.25
C GLN A 135 1.17 -3.68 9.45
N ALA A 136 0.74 -4.34 8.36
CA ALA A 136 -0.16 -5.48 8.46
C ALA A 136 0.47 -6.65 9.23
N LEU A 137 1.73 -6.99 8.93
CA LEU A 137 2.46 -8.05 9.62
C LEU A 137 2.71 -7.72 11.10
N ASP A 138 2.96 -6.46 11.42
CA ASP A 138 3.12 -6.01 12.81
C ASP A 138 1.80 -6.06 13.59
N LEU A 139 0.69 -5.62 12.97
CA LEU A 139 -0.66 -5.74 13.55
C LEU A 139 -1.08 -7.20 13.79
N MET A 140 -0.66 -8.11 12.93
CA MET A 140 -0.87 -9.56 13.12
C MET A 140 0.01 -10.15 14.22
N GLY A 141 1.06 -9.44 14.68
CA GLY A 141 2.11 -10.01 15.54
C GLY A 141 2.84 -11.16 14.85
N ALA A 142 3.11 -11.01 13.53
CA ALA A 142 3.63 -12.09 12.69
C ALA A 142 5.01 -12.59 13.15
N GLN A 143 5.14 -13.91 13.35
CA GLN A 143 6.32 -14.59 13.88
C GLN A 143 6.90 -15.61 12.90
N ALA A 144 8.22 -15.76 12.89
CA ALA A 144 8.91 -16.76 12.08
C ALA A 144 8.39 -18.19 12.34
N GLY A 145 8.40 -19.02 11.32
CA GLY A 145 7.92 -20.41 11.36
C GLY A 145 6.41 -20.57 11.25
N LYS A 146 5.63 -19.47 11.28
CA LYS A 146 4.19 -19.46 11.11
C LYS A 146 3.79 -19.40 9.66
N THR A 147 2.53 -19.73 9.36
CA THR A 147 1.98 -19.74 8.00
C THR A 147 1.06 -18.54 7.76
N ILE A 148 1.31 -17.81 6.68
CA ILE A 148 0.45 -16.75 6.19
C ILE A 148 -0.20 -17.14 4.86
N PHE A 149 -1.51 -16.89 4.74
CA PHE A 149 -2.20 -16.87 3.44
C PHE A 149 -2.31 -15.43 2.95
N ILE A 150 -1.80 -15.16 1.75
CA ILE A 150 -1.86 -13.85 1.10
C ILE A 150 -2.82 -13.97 -0.09
N SER A 151 -3.99 -13.34 -0.01
CA SER A 151 -4.91 -13.34 -1.14
C SER A 151 -4.42 -12.40 -2.24
N GLY A 152 -4.53 -12.83 -3.50
CA GLY A 152 -4.14 -12.03 -4.66
C GLY A 152 -2.63 -11.78 -4.76
N GLY A 153 -1.81 -12.82 -4.59
CA GLY A 153 -0.34 -12.75 -4.68
C GLY A 153 0.21 -12.26 -6.02
N THR A 154 -0.63 -12.19 -7.03
CA THR A 154 -0.28 -11.67 -8.37
C THR A 154 -0.44 -10.15 -8.49
N GLY A 155 -1.10 -9.51 -7.52
CA GLY A 155 -1.30 -8.05 -7.47
C GLY A 155 -0.11 -7.28 -6.89
N GLY A 156 -0.17 -5.96 -6.91
CA GLY A 156 0.90 -5.08 -6.41
C GLY A 156 1.23 -5.33 -4.93
N VAL A 157 0.23 -5.28 -4.05
CA VAL A 157 0.44 -5.55 -2.62
C VAL A 157 0.80 -7.02 -2.39
N GLY A 158 0.06 -7.97 -2.98
CA GLY A 158 0.30 -9.40 -2.77
C GLY A 158 1.70 -9.82 -3.22
N GLY A 159 2.13 -9.39 -4.41
CA GLY A 159 3.47 -9.68 -4.93
C GLY A 159 4.60 -9.12 -4.07
N MET A 160 4.43 -7.92 -3.53
CA MET A 160 5.39 -7.33 -2.59
C MET A 160 5.34 -8.01 -1.21
N ALA A 161 4.18 -8.51 -0.79
CA ALA A 161 4.00 -9.16 0.50
C ALA A 161 4.76 -10.50 0.60
N ILE A 162 4.90 -11.22 -0.51
CA ILE A 162 5.55 -12.53 -0.52
C ILE A 162 7.01 -12.42 -0.05
N PRO A 163 7.91 -11.67 -0.69
CA PRO A 163 9.30 -11.58 -0.26
C PRO A 163 9.45 -10.97 1.14
N ILE A 164 8.62 -10.01 1.53
CA ILE A 164 8.65 -9.40 2.87
C ILE A 164 8.26 -10.44 3.93
N ALA A 165 7.20 -11.22 3.70
CA ALA A 165 6.79 -12.30 4.61
C ALA A 165 7.85 -13.41 4.69
N LYS A 166 8.48 -13.77 3.58
CA LYS A 166 9.60 -14.72 3.54
C LYS A 166 10.81 -14.22 4.31
N ALA A 167 11.18 -12.95 4.17
CA ALA A 167 12.27 -12.34 4.94
C ALA A 167 11.99 -12.33 6.45
N LYS A 168 10.71 -12.27 6.86
CA LYS A 168 10.27 -12.42 8.27
C LYS A 168 10.21 -13.89 8.73
N GLY A 169 10.57 -14.84 7.87
CA GLY A 169 10.61 -16.28 8.18
C GLY A 169 9.26 -16.98 8.15
N LEU A 170 8.26 -16.41 7.49
CA LEU A 170 6.94 -17.02 7.35
C LEU A 170 6.92 -18.07 6.22
N LYS A 171 6.04 -19.07 6.35
CA LYS A 171 5.59 -19.90 5.24
C LYS A 171 4.47 -19.17 4.50
N VAL A 172 4.62 -19.01 3.19
CA VAL A 172 3.71 -18.20 2.37
C VAL A 172 2.89 -19.09 1.45
N ILE A 173 1.57 -19.06 1.63
CA ILE A 173 0.59 -19.62 0.70
C ILE A 173 -0.13 -18.45 0.04
N THR A 174 -0.33 -18.50 -1.26
CA THR A 174 -1.04 -17.44 -1.97
C THR A 174 -1.85 -17.97 -3.13
N ASN A 175 -2.78 -17.16 -3.63
CA ASN A 175 -3.59 -17.48 -4.81
C ASN A 175 -3.47 -16.38 -5.88
N GLY A 176 -3.80 -16.76 -7.10
CA GLY A 176 -3.81 -15.88 -8.25
C GLY A 176 -4.32 -16.60 -9.50
N SER A 177 -4.16 -15.97 -10.67
CA SER A 177 -4.36 -16.66 -11.97
C SER A 177 -3.15 -17.53 -12.29
N GLY A 178 -3.39 -18.74 -12.79
CA GLY A 178 -2.37 -19.74 -13.13
C GLY A 178 -1.24 -19.21 -14.03
N ASP A 179 -1.55 -18.30 -14.93
CA ASP A 179 -0.58 -17.64 -15.83
C ASP A 179 0.56 -16.90 -15.08
N SER A 180 0.37 -16.62 -13.81
CA SER A 180 1.35 -15.91 -12.96
C SER A 180 2.02 -16.82 -11.93
N ALA A 181 1.79 -18.13 -11.98
CA ALA A 181 2.27 -19.07 -10.96
C ALA A 181 3.79 -19.05 -10.82
N GLU A 182 4.50 -19.15 -11.94
CA GLU A 182 5.97 -19.14 -11.95
C GLU A 182 6.55 -17.86 -11.33
N ARG A 183 6.02 -16.71 -11.73
CA ARG A 183 6.44 -15.42 -11.14
C ARG A 183 6.26 -15.36 -9.64
N VAL A 184 5.12 -15.83 -9.14
CA VAL A 184 4.78 -15.79 -7.72
C VAL A 184 5.64 -16.77 -6.91
N LEU A 185 5.92 -17.96 -7.44
CA LEU A 185 6.82 -18.92 -6.82
C LEU A 185 8.27 -18.39 -6.80
N ASN A 186 8.72 -17.73 -7.85
CA ASN A 186 10.04 -17.07 -7.91
C ASN A 186 10.18 -15.93 -6.91
N LEU A 187 9.08 -15.27 -6.48
CA LEU A 187 9.08 -14.32 -5.38
C LEU A 187 9.24 -14.98 -4.00
N GLY A 188 9.20 -16.30 -3.93
CA GLY A 188 9.43 -17.09 -2.72
C GLY A 188 8.18 -17.67 -2.07
N ALA A 189 7.01 -17.66 -2.72
CA ALA A 189 5.83 -18.34 -2.18
C ALA A 189 6.09 -19.85 -2.07
N ASP A 190 5.74 -20.45 -0.92
CA ASP A 190 5.90 -21.90 -0.69
C ASP A 190 4.81 -22.70 -1.39
N ARG A 191 3.62 -22.09 -1.60
CA ARG A 191 2.52 -22.69 -2.36
C ARG A 191 1.73 -21.61 -3.10
N PHE A 192 1.46 -21.88 -4.38
CA PHE A 192 0.55 -21.10 -5.22
C PHE A 192 -0.71 -21.90 -5.53
N ILE A 193 -1.85 -21.24 -5.56
CA ILE A 193 -3.16 -21.80 -5.85
C ILE A 193 -3.80 -21.01 -6.99
N ASP A 194 -4.10 -21.70 -8.09
CA ASP A 194 -4.89 -21.12 -9.17
C ASP A 194 -6.37 -21.14 -8.81
N TYR A 195 -6.93 -19.96 -8.50
CA TYR A 195 -8.34 -19.82 -8.10
C TYR A 195 -9.35 -20.24 -9.19
N LYS A 196 -8.89 -20.41 -10.44
CA LYS A 196 -9.74 -20.86 -11.56
C LYS A 196 -9.96 -22.36 -11.55
N THR A 197 -9.03 -23.11 -10.98
CA THR A 197 -9.01 -24.58 -11.02
C THR A 197 -9.06 -25.21 -9.64
N GLU A 198 -8.70 -24.47 -8.58
CA GLU A 198 -8.62 -25.00 -7.22
C GLU A 198 -9.35 -24.11 -6.22
N ASP A 199 -10.21 -24.71 -5.40
CA ASP A 199 -10.85 -24.07 -4.26
C ASP A 199 -9.94 -24.21 -3.03
N TYR A 200 -9.25 -23.13 -2.66
CA TYR A 200 -8.31 -23.13 -1.55
C TYR A 200 -8.95 -23.48 -0.20
N THR A 201 -10.25 -23.27 -0.04
CA THR A 201 -10.95 -23.62 1.21
C THR A 201 -11.00 -25.11 1.48
N LYS A 202 -10.78 -25.94 0.45
CA LYS A 202 -10.72 -27.40 0.55
C LYS A 202 -9.32 -27.96 0.76
N THR A 203 -8.29 -27.16 0.48
CA THR A 203 -6.90 -27.63 0.42
C THR A 203 -5.96 -26.86 1.35
N VAL A 204 -6.42 -25.76 1.94
CA VAL A 204 -5.70 -24.95 2.92
C VAL A 204 -6.52 -24.93 4.21
N SER A 205 -5.86 -25.14 5.34
CA SER A 205 -6.45 -25.04 6.67
C SER A 205 -5.39 -24.63 7.69
N GLU A 206 -5.84 -24.21 8.88
CA GLU A 206 -4.97 -23.95 10.05
C GLU A 206 -3.86 -22.90 9.80
N VAL A 207 -4.11 -21.90 8.93
CA VAL A 207 -3.16 -20.79 8.74
C VAL A 207 -3.17 -19.86 9.95
N ASP A 208 -1.99 -19.36 10.31
CA ASP A 208 -1.82 -18.45 11.45
C ASP A 208 -2.28 -17.05 11.11
N TYR A 209 -2.03 -16.60 9.88
CA TYR A 209 -2.26 -15.24 9.42
C TYR A 209 -2.93 -15.22 8.06
N VAL A 210 -3.74 -14.18 7.83
CA VAL A 210 -4.32 -13.87 6.53
C VAL A 210 -4.11 -12.41 6.20
N LEU A 211 -3.49 -12.12 5.06
CA LEU A 211 -3.48 -10.81 4.44
C LEU A 211 -4.52 -10.78 3.32
N ASP A 212 -5.65 -10.14 3.59
CA ASP A 212 -6.75 -10.03 2.64
C ASP A 212 -6.61 -8.76 1.80
N THR A 213 -6.32 -8.93 0.51
CA THR A 213 -6.25 -7.84 -0.47
C THR A 213 -7.51 -7.70 -1.32
N LEU A 214 -8.47 -8.62 -1.22
CA LEU A 214 -9.65 -8.73 -2.08
C LEU A 214 -10.91 -8.16 -1.45
N GLY A 215 -11.16 -8.46 -0.17
CA GLY A 215 -12.34 -7.99 0.54
C GLY A 215 -13.63 -8.72 0.18
N GLY A 216 -14.76 -8.22 0.69
CA GLY A 216 -16.09 -8.74 0.39
C GLY A 216 -16.30 -10.19 0.84
N ALA A 217 -16.95 -11.01 -0.01
CA ALA A 217 -17.20 -12.41 0.28
C ALA A 217 -15.92 -13.26 0.42
N GLU A 218 -14.81 -12.84 -0.20
CA GLU A 218 -13.54 -13.53 -0.07
C GLU A 218 -12.96 -13.41 1.33
N THR A 219 -13.17 -12.31 2.05
CA THR A 219 -12.76 -12.19 3.46
C THR A 219 -13.37 -13.29 4.32
N GLU A 220 -14.67 -13.61 4.14
CA GLU A 220 -15.35 -14.66 4.90
C GLU A 220 -14.78 -16.06 4.57
N LYS A 221 -14.52 -16.34 3.29
CA LYS A 221 -13.86 -17.59 2.87
C LYS A 221 -12.46 -17.73 3.46
N GLN A 222 -11.68 -16.64 3.46
CA GLN A 222 -10.33 -16.63 4.02
C GLN A 222 -10.35 -16.89 5.54
N MET A 223 -11.36 -16.44 6.24
CA MET A 223 -11.49 -16.74 7.68
C MET A 223 -11.72 -18.22 7.94
N SER A 224 -12.37 -18.97 7.03
CA SER A 224 -12.62 -20.41 7.21
C SER A 224 -11.37 -21.28 7.18
N ILE A 225 -10.27 -20.78 6.62
CA ILE A 225 -8.98 -21.51 6.57
C ILE A 225 -8.06 -21.18 7.74
N MET A 226 -8.46 -20.23 8.60
CA MET A 226 -7.65 -19.80 9.75
C MET A 226 -7.79 -20.78 10.91
N LYS A 227 -6.73 -20.96 11.64
CA LYS A 227 -6.80 -21.62 12.94
C LYS A 227 -7.49 -20.74 13.98
N LYS A 228 -7.99 -21.37 15.05
CA LYS A 228 -8.53 -20.64 16.19
C LYS A 228 -7.45 -19.73 16.78
N GLY A 229 -7.76 -18.44 16.94
CA GLY A 229 -6.81 -17.42 17.42
C GLY A 229 -5.86 -16.90 16.34
N GLY A 230 -6.04 -17.24 15.07
CA GLY A 230 -5.33 -16.63 13.96
C GLY A 230 -5.74 -15.17 13.74
N HIS A 231 -4.89 -14.41 13.04
CA HIS A 231 -5.13 -12.99 12.80
C HIS A 231 -5.32 -12.70 11.31
N LEU A 232 -6.34 -11.92 10.98
CA LEU A 232 -6.61 -11.42 9.63
C LEU A 232 -6.49 -9.91 9.60
N VAL A 233 -5.73 -9.39 8.63
CA VAL A 233 -5.75 -7.97 8.26
C VAL A 233 -6.30 -7.86 6.85
N SER A 234 -7.37 -7.07 6.70
CA SER A 234 -7.96 -6.78 5.39
C SER A 234 -7.68 -5.36 4.97
N LEU A 235 -7.28 -5.20 3.71
CA LEU A 235 -7.08 -3.89 3.07
C LEU A 235 -8.36 -3.36 2.41
N ARG A 236 -9.41 -4.18 2.32
CA ARG A 236 -10.63 -3.90 1.55
C ARG A 236 -11.93 -4.11 2.31
N ALA A 237 -11.92 -4.90 3.37
CA ALA A 237 -13.10 -5.16 4.18
C ALA A 237 -13.19 -4.18 5.35
N MET A 238 -14.36 -3.56 5.51
CA MET A 238 -14.72 -2.86 6.74
C MET A 238 -15.52 -3.83 7.60
N PRO A 239 -15.02 -4.24 8.78
CA PRO A 239 -15.80 -5.06 9.70
C PRO A 239 -17.07 -4.31 10.09
N ASN A 240 -18.22 -4.98 9.98
CA ASN A 240 -19.49 -4.44 10.43
C ASN A 240 -20.19 -5.42 11.39
N GLY A 241 -21.17 -4.94 12.13
CA GLY A 241 -21.88 -5.77 13.14
C GLY A 241 -22.56 -7.02 12.55
N ALA A 242 -23.03 -6.95 11.30
CA ALA A 242 -23.63 -8.09 10.61
C ALA A 242 -22.57 -9.15 10.28
N PHE A 243 -21.39 -8.73 9.80
CA PHE A 243 -20.26 -9.61 9.57
C PHE A 243 -19.80 -10.28 10.87
N ALA A 244 -19.57 -9.50 11.93
CA ALA A 244 -19.15 -10.03 13.24
C ALA A 244 -20.16 -11.07 13.79
N LYS A 245 -21.46 -10.81 13.63
CA LYS A 245 -22.53 -11.74 14.06
C LYS A 245 -22.50 -13.05 13.26
N ARG A 246 -22.36 -12.99 11.91
CA ARG A 246 -22.28 -14.19 11.07
C ARG A 246 -21.07 -15.05 11.41
N MET A 247 -19.93 -14.41 11.68
CA MET A 247 -18.67 -15.08 12.00
C MET A 247 -18.51 -15.43 13.48
N ASN A 248 -19.53 -15.18 14.30
CA ASN A 248 -19.49 -15.40 15.76
C ASN A 248 -18.27 -14.74 16.44
N LEU A 249 -17.89 -13.56 15.95
CA LEU A 249 -16.77 -12.80 16.48
C LEU A 249 -17.19 -11.96 17.70
N PRO A 250 -16.29 -11.68 18.64
CA PRO A 250 -16.58 -10.77 19.74
C PRO A 250 -16.94 -9.38 19.20
N LYS A 251 -17.80 -8.68 19.92
CA LYS A 251 -18.14 -7.29 19.56
C LYS A 251 -16.86 -6.46 19.56
N TRP A 252 -16.68 -5.70 18.50
CA TRP A 252 -15.60 -4.71 18.42
C TRP A 252 -15.75 -3.69 19.54
N LYS A 253 -14.66 -3.40 20.20
CA LYS A 253 -14.59 -2.26 21.14
C LYS A 253 -14.01 -1.06 20.45
#